data_05f22e7f825ae4066124360c99e16216
#
_entry.id   05f22e7f825ae4066124360c99e16216
#
_cell.length_a   1.000
_cell.length_b   1.000
_cell.length_c   1.000
_cell.angle_alpha   90.00
_cell.angle_beta   90.00
_cell.angle_gamma   90.00
#
_symmetry.space_group_name_H-M   'P 1'
#
loop_
_entity.id
_entity.type
_entity.pdbx_description
1 polymer ?
#
loop_
_entity_poly.entity_id
_entity_poly.type
_entity_poly.pdbx_seq_one_letter_code
_entity_poly.pdbx_strand_id
1 'polypeptide(L)'
;MSPECLVIGNGIAARLFALECKRNIIDCAVLTSSPVYFNQVRTITLNPISFKFLQKLGISLNASPISHINVFESEGTGVINFSAQDLGEDNLAYVINYDNLLRQLDELTKDMQRSADEIKDLSNIKVRVFADKDKKFSKYQTDFDFIEHDYDQIAFTFHATASKLQRNHAYQTFFNNQIFAIMPINDIKNTFTVVWSIPKDFATEEYVRDNIDLLGQQLDTDIAISGEILAFELSSSRAKEYCIPGKCLIADSAHSFHPLAGQGLNLGIADIDVLVDEFKKAKSKGR
;
A
#
# COMPACT_ATOMS: atom_id res chain seq x y z
N MET A 1 6.73 -23.99 -21.38
CA MET A 1 7.12 -22.79 -22.17
C MET A 1 7.45 -21.70 -21.18
N SER A 2 8.45 -20.88 -21.47
CA SER A 2 8.76 -19.71 -20.63
C SER A 2 7.69 -18.65 -20.84
N PRO A 3 7.24 -17.94 -19.80
CA PRO A 3 6.24 -16.88 -19.93
C PRO A 3 6.81 -15.70 -20.74
N GLU A 4 5.95 -14.96 -21.42
CA GLU A 4 6.36 -13.73 -22.14
C GLU A 4 6.78 -12.62 -21.18
N CYS A 5 6.09 -12.52 -20.02
CA CYS A 5 6.33 -11.56 -18.97
C CYS A 5 6.59 -12.27 -17.63
N LEU A 6 7.53 -11.75 -16.84
CA LEU A 6 7.79 -12.20 -15.49
C LEU A 6 7.67 -11.01 -14.53
N VAL A 7 6.68 -11.05 -13.64
CA VAL A 7 6.63 -10.10 -12.53
C VAL A 7 7.36 -10.67 -11.33
N ILE A 8 8.19 -9.86 -10.69
CA ILE A 8 9.07 -10.23 -9.58
C ILE A 8 8.64 -9.48 -8.35
N GLY A 9 8.17 -10.21 -7.34
CA GLY A 9 7.71 -9.63 -6.08
C GLY A 9 6.80 -10.57 -5.29
N ASN A 10 6.76 -10.34 -3.96
CA ASN A 10 5.96 -11.11 -3.01
C ASN A 10 4.66 -10.40 -2.59
N GLY A 11 4.54 -9.12 -2.91
CA GLY A 11 3.48 -8.25 -2.41
C GLY A 11 2.21 -8.25 -3.25
N ILE A 12 1.33 -7.34 -2.87
CA ILE A 12 0.03 -7.12 -3.53
C ILE A 12 0.21 -6.69 -4.99
N ALA A 13 1.13 -5.77 -5.27
CA ALA A 13 1.32 -5.20 -6.60
C ALA A 13 1.71 -6.25 -7.65
N ALA A 14 2.64 -7.17 -7.30
CA ALA A 14 3.05 -8.25 -8.20
C ALA A 14 1.87 -9.16 -8.60
N ARG A 15 1.03 -9.52 -7.63
CA ARG A 15 -0.15 -10.38 -7.84
C ARG A 15 -1.25 -9.67 -8.62
N LEU A 16 -1.49 -8.39 -8.33
CA LEU A 16 -2.45 -7.59 -9.08
C LEU A 16 -2.04 -7.43 -10.55
N PHE A 17 -0.75 -7.17 -10.79
CA PHE A 17 -0.22 -7.09 -12.14
C PHE A 17 -0.42 -8.41 -12.90
N ALA A 18 -0.10 -9.54 -12.28
CA ALA A 18 -0.28 -10.85 -12.90
C ALA A 18 -1.76 -11.14 -13.21
N LEU A 19 -2.68 -10.82 -12.30
CA LEU A 19 -4.13 -10.99 -12.53
C LEU A 19 -4.62 -10.11 -13.67
N GLU A 20 -4.20 -8.85 -13.74
CA GLU A 20 -4.59 -7.97 -14.82
C GLU A 20 -3.98 -8.42 -16.16
N CYS A 21 -2.77 -8.96 -16.18
CA CYS A 21 -2.19 -9.64 -17.34
C CYS A 21 -3.05 -10.84 -17.79
N LYS A 22 -3.40 -11.73 -16.86
CA LYS A 22 -4.26 -12.90 -17.11
C LYS A 22 -5.59 -12.51 -17.72
N ARG A 23 -6.24 -11.47 -17.19
CA ARG A 23 -7.50 -10.91 -17.69
C ARG A 23 -7.38 -10.40 -19.12
N ASN A 24 -6.22 -9.86 -19.49
CA ASN A 24 -5.95 -9.33 -20.84
C ASN A 24 -5.21 -10.33 -21.75
N ILE A 25 -5.20 -11.62 -21.41
CA ILE A 25 -4.59 -12.70 -22.21
C ILE A 25 -3.11 -12.43 -22.51
N ILE A 26 -2.39 -11.90 -21.51
CA ILE A 26 -0.94 -11.72 -21.53
C ILE A 26 -0.34 -12.86 -20.70
N ASP A 27 0.58 -13.63 -21.30
CA ASP A 27 1.24 -14.74 -20.60
C ASP A 27 2.25 -14.20 -19.59
N CYS A 28 1.89 -14.26 -18.32
CA CYS A 28 2.66 -13.72 -17.20
C CYS A 28 2.81 -14.75 -16.09
N ALA A 29 4.01 -14.85 -15.52
CA ALA A 29 4.25 -15.57 -14.27
C ALA A 29 4.73 -14.63 -13.16
N VAL A 30 4.50 -15.06 -11.90
CA VAL A 30 4.94 -14.35 -10.71
C VAL A 30 6.14 -15.08 -10.10
N LEU A 31 7.28 -14.43 -10.03
CA LEU A 31 8.43 -14.95 -9.29
C LEU A 31 8.34 -14.52 -7.82
N THR A 32 8.14 -15.48 -6.94
CA THR A 32 8.12 -15.28 -5.50
C THR A 32 9.36 -15.85 -4.83
N SER A 33 9.86 -15.22 -3.78
CA SER A 33 11.09 -15.62 -3.07
C SER A 33 10.84 -16.37 -1.76
N SER A 34 9.64 -16.27 -1.21
CA SER A 34 9.33 -16.77 0.14
C SER A 34 7.83 -16.93 0.36
N PRO A 35 7.44 -17.77 1.31
CA PRO A 35 6.07 -17.76 1.83
C PRO A 35 5.69 -16.38 2.32
N VAL A 36 4.45 -16.02 2.09
CA VAL A 36 3.89 -14.74 2.60
C VAL A 36 3.64 -14.88 4.09
N TYR A 37 4.15 -13.94 4.88
CA TYR A 37 3.84 -13.83 6.29
C TYR A 37 2.66 -12.87 6.47
N PHE A 38 1.68 -13.29 7.23
CA PHE A 38 0.48 -12.53 7.52
C PHE A 38 0.56 -11.89 8.90
N ASN A 39 0.19 -10.62 8.96
CA ASN A 39 0.05 -9.86 10.20
C ASN A 39 -1.25 -9.06 10.15
N GLN A 40 -2.20 -9.38 11.00
CA GLN A 40 -3.58 -8.86 10.95
C GLN A 40 -3.72 -7.35 11.22
N VAL A 41 -2.65 -6.68 11.66
CA VAL A 41 -2.68 -5.25 12.05
C VAL A 41 -2.60 -4.30 10.85
N ARG A 42 -1.94 -4.72 9.76
CA ARG A 42 -1.75 -3.84 8.60
C ARG A 42 -3.05 -3.56 7.85
N THR A 43 -3.30 -2.29 7.64
CA THR A 43 -4.40 -1.81 6.80
C THR A 43 -3.87 -1.03 5.60
N ILE A 44 -4.70 -0.88 4.59
CA ILE A 44 -4.43 -0.08 3.40
C ILE A 44 -5.62 0.83 3.16
N THR A 45 -5.33 2.05 2.74
CA THR A 45 -6.34 3.01 2.30
C THR A 45 -6.36 3.06 0.77
N LEU A 46 -7.50 2.75 0.18
CA LEU A 46 -7.73 2.80 -1.26
C LEU A 46 -8.56 4.01 -1.63
N ASN A 47 -8.17 4.73 -2.66
CA ASN A 47 -9.05 5.73 -3.28
C ASN A 47 -10.17 5.03 -4.09
N PRO A 48 -11.23 5.73 -4.51
CA PRO A 48 -12.35 5.13 -5.24
C PRO A 48 -11.95 4.44 -6.56
N ILE A 49 -10.93 4.95 -7.25
CA ILE A 49 -10.45 4.37 -8.50
C ILE A 49 -9.80 3.01 -8.26
N SER A 50 -8.88 2.96 -7.29
CA SER A 50 -8.21 1.71 -6.90
C SER A 50 -9.18 0.68 -6.33
N PHE A 51 -10.17 1.12 -5.56
CA PHE A 51 -11.21 0.24 -5.05
C PHE A 51 -12.04 -0.39 -6.18
N LYS A 52 -12.50 0.43 -7.15
CA LYS A 52 -13.21 -0.04 -8.35
C LYS A 52 -12.34 -0.98 -9.21
N PHE A 53 -11.01 -0.73 -9.29
CA PHE A 53 -10.08 -1.61 -10.00
C PHE A 53 -10.06 -3.02 -9.38
N LEU A 54 -9.94 -3.13 -8.06
CA LEU A 54 -9.96 -4.43 -7.37
C LEU A 54 -11.31 -5.14 -7.54
N GLN A 55 -12.42 -4.43 -7.48
CA GLN A 55 -13.75 -5.00 -7.74
C GLN A 55 -13.87 -5.58 -9.16
N LYS A 56 -13.32 -4.90 -10.17
CA LYS A 56 -13.29 -5.40 -11.57
C LYS A 56 -12.49 -6.70 -11.71
N LEU A 57 -11.53 -6.94 -10.84
CA LEU A 57 -10.77 -8.19 -10.77
C LEU A 57 -11.51 -9.31 -10.02
N GLY A 58 -12.72 -9.07 -9.54
CA GLY A 58 -13.53 -10.04 -8.80
C GLY A 58 -13.07 -10.23 -7.34
N ILE A 59 -12.29 -9.30 -6.80
CA ILE A 59 -11.78 -9.35 -5.43
C ILE A 59 -12.89 -8.88 -4.49
N SER A 60 -13.22 -9.71 -3.50
CA SER A 60 -14.19 -9.34 -2.45
C SER A 60 -13.50 -8.53 -1.36
N LEU A 61 -13.95 -7.31 -1.14
CA LEU A 61 -13.36 -6.39 -0.18
C LEU A 61 -14.34 -6.14 0.99
N ASN A 62 -13.92 -6.55 2.19
CA ASN A 62 -14.53 -6.04 3.42
C ASN A 62 -13.86 -4.70 3.74
N ALA A 63 -14.50 -3.60 3.35
CA ALA A 63 -13.91 -2.27 3.40
C ALA A 63 -14.68 -1.34 4.32
N SER A 64 -13.96 -0.51 5.07
CA SER A 64 -14.52 0.60 5.84
C SER A 64 -14.53 1.85 4.99
N PRO A 65 -15.71 2.40 4.63
CA PRO A 65 -15.78 3.62 3.84
C PRO A 65 -15.39 4.84 4.67
N ILE A 66 -14.71 5.79 4.04
CA ILE A 66 -14.38 7.11 4.59
C ILE A 66 -15.10 8.14 3.73
N SER A 67 -16.08 8.82 4.29
CA SER A 67 -16.80 9.91 3.62
C SER A 67 -16.28 11.29 4.00
N HIS A 68 -15.57 11.40 5.13
CA HIS A 68 -15.00 12.65 5.62
C HIS A 68 -13.56 12.45 6.09
N ILE A 69 -12.70 13.43 5.81
CA ILE A 69 -11.34 13.50 6.32
C ILE A 69 -11.17 14.85 7.00
N ASN A 70 -10.85 14.81 8.29
CA ASN A 70 -10.61 16.00 9.11
C ASN A 70 -9.12 16.09 9.42
N VAL A 71 -8.51 17.19 9.03
CA VAL A 71 -7.07 17.45 9.22
C VAL A 71 -6.91 18.63 10.15
N PHE A 72 -6.08 18.48 11.17
CA PHE A 72 -5.83 19.48 12.20
C PHE A 72 -4.34 19.76 12.34
N GLU A 73 -4.03 20.97 12.72
CA GLU A 73 -2.73 21.37 13.23
C GLU A 73 -2.86 21.70 14.70
N SER A 74 -2.17 20.99 15.59
CA SER A 74 -2.39 21.12 17.03
C SER A 74 -1.83 22.41 17.64
N GLU A 75 -0.83 23.02 17.00
CA GLU A 75 -0.18 24.27 17.47
C GLU A 75 -0.76 25.51 16.83
N GLY A 76 -1.68 25.35 15.88
CA GLY A 76 -2.32 26.41 15.12
C GLY A 76 -3.84 26.32 15.15
N THR A 77 -4.48 27.16 14.33
CA THR A 77 -5.93 27.15 14.09
C THR A 77 -6.30 26.49 12.76
N GLY A 78 -5.30 25.85 12.12
CA GLY A 78 -5.47 25.23 10.80
C GLY A 78 -6.36 24.00 10.87
N VAL A 79 -7.53 24.06 10.21
CA VAL A 79 -8.45 22.91 10.07
C VAL A 79 -8.83 22.81 8.61
N ILE A 80 -8.69 21.61 8.03
CA ILE A 80 -9.15 21.30 6.69
C ILE A 80 -10.11 20.13 6.78
N ASN A 81 -11.29 20.29 6.21
CA ASN A 81 -12.30 19.24 6.16
C ASN A 81 -12.58 18.89 4.69
N PHE A 82 -12.49 17.61 4.36
CA PHE A 82 -12.88 17.06 3.08
C PHE A 82 -14.16 16.26 3.25
N SER A 83 -15.11 16.46 2.35
CA SER A 83 -16.35 15.69 2.27
C SER A 83 -16.46 15.03 0.90
N ALA A 84 -16.90 13.78 0.86
CA ALA A 84 -17.17 13.07 -0.39
C ALA A 84 -18.27 13.79 -1.20
N GLN A 85 -19.23 14.40 -0.54
CA GLN A 85 -20.31 15.15 -1.19
C GLN A 85 -19.80 16.35 -1.99
N ASP A 86 -18.75 17.03 -1.51
CA ASP A 86 -18.14 18.16 -2.21
C ASP A 86 -17.51 17.78 -3.55
N LEU A 87 -17.14 16.49 -3.69
CA LEU A 87 -16.57 15.90 -4.89
C LEU A 87 -17.61 15.13 -5.75
N GLY A 88 -18.86 15.05 -5.31
CA GLY A 88 -19.89 14.24 -5.96
C GLY A 88 -19.64 12.73 -5.89
N GLU A 89 -18.88 12.28 -4.91
CA GLU A 89 -18.53 10.87 -4.66
C GLU A 89 -19.26 10.35 -3.42
N ASP A 90 -19.48 9.03 -3.35
CA ASP A 90 -20.05 8.40 -2.16
C ASP A 90 -19.04 8.34 -1.00
N ASN A 91 -17.76 8.13 -1.31
CA ASN A 91 -16.68 8.03 -0.33
C ASN A 91 -15.38 8.61 -0.90
N LEU A 92 -14.56 9.19 -0.03
CA LEU A 92 -13.21 9.68 -0.35
C LEU A 92 -12.19 8.55 -0.42
N ALA A 93 -12.38 7.53 0.42
CA ALA A 93 -11.47 6.40 0.52
C ALA A 93 -12.15 5.18 1.16
N TYR A 94 -11.43 4.05 1.13
CA TYR A 94 -11.83 2.78 1.72
C TYR A 94 -10.65 2.16 2.45
N VAL A 95 -10.80 1.87 3.75
CA VAL A 95 -9.80 1.13 4.52
C VAL A 95 -10.08 -0.35 4.42
N ILE A 96 -9.07 -1.14 4.07
CA ILE A 96 -9.14 -2.60 3.98
C ILE A 96 -8.01 -3.25 4.77
N ASN A 97 -8.20 -4.49 5.17
CA ASN A 97 -7.14 -5.27 5.78
C ASN A 97 -6.16 -5.77 4.71
N TYR A 98 -4.85 -5.51 4.92
CA TYR A 98 -3.78 -5.90 4.00
C TYR A 98 -3.72 -7.40 3.78
N ASP A 99 -3.76 -8.18 4.86
CA ASP A 99 -3.57 -9.62 4.80
C ASP A 99 -4.75 -10.32 4.13
N ASN A 100 -5.97 -9.82 4.35
CA ASN A 100 -7.15 -10.37 3.70
C ASN A 100 -7.08 -10.18 2.17
N LEU A 101 -6.62 -9.02 1.71
CA LEU A 101 -6.40 -8.78 0.29
C LEU A 101 -5.28 -9.69 -0.23
N LEU A 102 -4.15 -9.76 0.46
CA LEU A 102 -2.99 -10.54 0.03
C LEU A 102 -3.31 -12.04 -0.05
N ARG A 103 -4.09 -12.60 0.89
CA ARG A 103 -4.54 -14.01 0.86
C ARG A 103 -5.41 -14.31 -0.36
N GLN A 104 -6.37 -13.44 -0.67
CA GLN A 104 -7.20 -13.60 -1.85
C GLN A 104 -6.36 -13.57 -3.14
N LEU A 105 -5.43 -12.62 -3.23
CA LEU A 105 -4.54 -12.50 -4.37
C LEU A 105 -3.59 -13.70 -4.48
N ASP A 106 -3.06 -14.20 -3.37
CA ASP A 106 -2.19 -15.37 -3.35
C ASP A 106 -2.90 -16.61 -3.92
N GLU A 107 -4.13 -16.85 -3.50
CA GLU A 107 -4.94 -17.96 -4.03
C GLU A 107 -5.31 -17.76 -5.51
N LEU A 108 -5.70 -16.55 -5.91
CA LEU A 108 -6.08 -16.24 -7.31
C LEU A 108 -4.90 -16.34 -8.29
N THR A 109 -3.67 -16.18 -7.81
CA THR A 109 -2.44 -16.23 -8.63
C THR A 109 -1.63 -17.49 -8.44
N LYS A 110 -2.10 -18.46 -7.67
CA LYS A 110 -1.36 -19.67 -7.29
C LYS A 110 -0.82 -20.46 -8.50
N ASP A 111 -1.61 -20.58 -9.54
CA ASP A 111 -1.26 -21.24 -10.81
C ASP A 111 -0.20 -20.48 -11.61
N MET A 112 -0.01 -19.18 -11.33
CA MET A 112 0.95 -18.29 -11.99
C MET A 112 2.27 -18.17 -11.22
N GLN A 113 2.31 -18.58 -9.95
CA GLN A 113 3.49 -18.45 -9.11
C GLN A 113 4.58 -19.46 -9.50
N ARG A 114 5.83 -19.02 -9.48
CA ARG A 114 7.04 -19.82 -9.74
C ARG A 114 8.10 -19.51 -8.69
N SER A 115 8.84 -20.53 -8.30
CA SER A 115 10.05 -20.37 -7.50
C SER A 115 11.25 -20.02 -8.38
N ALA A 116 12.32 -19.52 -7.77
CA ALA A 116 13.56 -19.21 -8.50
C ALA A 116 14.18 -20.46 -9.17
N ASP A 117 13.97 -21.65 -8.59
CA ASP A 117 14.48 -22.92 -9.11
C ASP A 117 13.71 -23.40 -10.34
N GLU A 118 12.46 -22.99 -10.50
CA GLU A 118 11.61 -23.33 -11.65
C GLU A 118 11.93 -22.47 -12.88
N ILE A 119 12.48 -21.27 -12.66
CA ILE A 119 12.87 -20.35 -13.74
C ILE A 119 14.38 -20.47 -13.99
N LYS A 120 14.76 -21.51 -14.74
CA LYS A 120 16.18 -21.81 -15.04
C LYS A 120 16.80 -20.86 -16.05
N ASP A 121 16.01 -20.24 -16.93
CA ASP A 121 16.49 -19.38 -18.00
C ASP A 121 15.61 -18.14 -18.15
N LEU A 122 16.20 -16.98 -17.90
CA LEU A 122 15.57 -15.67 -18.06
C LEU A 122 15.71 -15.09 -19.49
N SER A 123 16.48 -15.73 -20.37
CA SER A 123 16.79 -15.21 -21.72
C SER A 123 15.56 -15.18 -22.63
N ASN A 124 14.60 -16.09 -22.40
CA ASN A 124 13.36 -16.19 -23.18
C ASN A 124 12.24 -15.28 -22.68
N ILE A 125 12.46 -14.56 -21.57
CA ILE A 125 11.48 -13.64 -20.99
C ILE A 125 11.66 -12.27 -21.64
N LYS A 126 10.64 -11.82 -22.37
CA LYS A 126 10.69 -10.54 -23.10
C LYS A 126 10.73 -9.35 -22.15
N VAL A 127 9.92 -9.37 -21.07
CA VAL A 127 9.85 -8.28 -20.11
C VAL A 127 9.85 -8.82 -18.68
N ARG A 128 10.69 -8.20 -17.84
CA ARG A 128 10.74 -8.42 -16.38
C ARG A 128 10.20 -7.19 -15.69
N VAL A 129 9.16 -7.38 -14.87
CA VAL A 129 8.51 -6.31 -14.10
C VAL A 129 8.84 -6.50 -12.63
N PHE A 130 9.42 -5.51 -12.00
CA PHE A 130 9.74 -5.53 -10.57
C PHE A 130 8.68 -4.73 -9.83
N ALA A 131 8.08 -5.34 -8.81
CA ALA A 131 6.98 -4.75 -8.04
C ALA A 131 7.30 -4.47 -6.58
N ASP A 132 8.37 -5.06 -6.05
CA ASP A 132 8.79 -4.90 -4.66
C ASP A 132 10.26 -4.49 -4.57
N LYS A 133 10.65 -3.89 -3.43
CA LYS A 133 12.03 -3.67 -3.00
C LYS A 133 12.60 -4.81 -2.15
N ASP A 134 12.11 -6.04 -2.29
CA ASP A 134 12.67 -7.17 -1.54
C ASP A 134 14.16 -7.33 -1.85
N LYS A 135 14.99 -7.29 -0.78
CA LYS A 135 16.46 -7.45 -0.88
C LYS A 135 16.86 -8.73 -1.62
N LYS A 136 16.04 -9.77 -1.60
CA LYS A 136 16.28 -11.03 -2.33
C LYS A 136 16.26 -10.84 -3.85
N PHE A 137 15.53 -9.82 -4.31
CA PHE A 137 15.45 -9.49 -5.74
C PHE A 137 16.34 -8.30 -6.14
N SER A 138 17.02 -7.65 -5.20
CA SER A 138 17.88 -6.48 -5.46
C SER A 138 18.92 -6.72 -6.55
N LYS A 139 19.47 -7.94 -6.61
CA LYS A 139 20.44 -8.33 -7.65
C LYS A 139 19.90 -8.23 -9.09
N TYR A 140 18.59 -8.21 -9.27
CA TYR A 140 17.94 -8.07 -10.58
C TYR A 140 17.59 -6.61 -10.93
N GLN A 141 17.71 -5.68 -9.95
CA GLN A 141 17.37 -4.26 -10.08
C GLN A 141 18.63 -3.36 -10.23
N THR A 142 19.81 -3.92 -10.34
CA THR A 142 21.11 -3.20 -10.36
C THR A 142 21.26 -2.20 -11.51
N ASP A 143 20.40 -2.30 -12.55
CA ASP A 143 20.46 -1.43 -13.72
C ASP A 143 19.69 -0.11 -13.55
N PHE A 144 19.08 0.10 -12.39
CA PHE A 144 18.30 1.29 -12.11
C PHE A 144 18.96 2.18 -11.06
N ASP A 145 18.96 3.47 -11.31
CA ASP A 145 19.38 4.50 -10.36
C ASP A 145 18.20 5.01 -9.56
N PHE A 146 18.41 5.27 -8.26
CA PHE A 146 17.39 5.77 -7.35
C PHE A 146 17.79 7.12 -6.73
N ILE A 147 16.77 7.92 -6.43
CA ILE A 147 16.86 9.07 -5.54
C ILE A 147 16.17 8.64 -4.26
N GLU A 148 16.88 8.64 -3.15
CA GLU A 148 16.39 8.22 -1.85
C GLU A 148 16.42 9.38 -0.85
N HIS A 149 15.45 9.40 0.07
CA HIS A 149 15.37 10.35 1.16
C HIS A 149 14.90 9.63 2.43
N ASP A 150 15.65 9.75 3.51
CA ASP A 150 15.25 9.31 4.84
C ASP A 150 14.48 10.46 5.53
N TYR A 151 13.31 10.18 6.07
CA TYR A 151 12.52 11.17 6.79
C TYR A 151 12.95 11.35 8.23
N ASP A 152 13.88 10.51 8.71
CA ASP A 152 14.32 10.47 10.11
C ASP A 152 13.16 10.25 11.09
N GLN A 153 12.20 9.42 10.65
CA GLN A 153 11.00 9.07 11.40
C GLN A 153 10.76 7.57 11.37
N ILE A 154 10.06 7.08 12.39
CA ILE A 154 9.49 5.73 12.47
C ILE A 154 7.97 5.85 12.50
N ALA A 155 7.28 5.08 11.66
CA ALA A 155 5.84 4.94 11.74
C ALA A 155 5.48 3.75 12.62
N PHE A 156 4.56 3.98 13.54
CA PHE A 156 3.90 2.95 14.32
C PHE A 156 2.49 2.73 13.78
N THR A 157 2.11 1.47 13.59
CA THR A 157 0.72 1.13 13.23
C THR A 157 0.16 0.11 14.20
N PHE A 158 -1.08 0.33 14.62
CA PHE A 158 -1.79 -0.50 15.57
C PHE A 158 -3.30 -0.29 15.45
N HIS A 159 -4.07 -1.19 16.06
CA HIS A 159 -5.48 -0.97 16.24
C HIS A 159 -5.74 -0.23 17.56
N ALA A 160 -6.79 0.58 17.57
CA ALA A 160 -7.23 1.29 18.76
C ALA A 160 -8.77 1.31 18.85
N THR A 161 -9.29 1.45 20.05
CA THR A 161 -10.71 1.76 20.28
C THR A 161 -10.85 3.23 20.62
N ALA A 162 -11.91 3.88 20.09
CA ALA A 162 -12.23 5.26 20.38
C ALA A 162 -13.75 5.41 20.53
N SER A 163 -14.19 6.09 21.61
CA SER A 163 -15.61 6.08 22.00
C SER A 163 -16.47 7.09 21.24
N LYS A 164 -15.90 8.25 20.85
CA LYS A 164 -16.63 9.38 20.28
C LYS A 164 -16.38 9.61 18.77
N LEU A 165 -15.42 8.91 18.16
CA LEU A 165 -15.12 9.11 16.75
C LEU A 165 -16.20 8.51 15.85
N GLN A 166 -16.48 9.20 14.74
CA GLN A 166 -17.47 8.77 13.76
C GLN A 166 -16.90 7.68 12.86
N ARG A 167 -17.70 6.68 12.52
CA ARG A 167 -17.28 5.47 11.81
C ARG A 167 -16.83 5.67 10.37
N ASN A 168 -17.29 6.72 9.72
CA ASN A 168 -16.99 7.04 8.33
C ASN A 168 -16.06 8.25 8.20
N HIS A 169 -15.43 8.67 9.31
CA HIS A 169 -14.50 9.78 9.37
C HIS A 169 -13.07 9.27 9.60
N ALA A 170 -12.13 9.81 8.86
CA ALA A 170 -10.72 9.75 9.16
C ALA A 170 -10.27 11.07 9.79
N TYR A 171 -9.33 10.98 10.72
CA TYR A 171 -8.77 12.14 11.40
C TYR A 171 -7.25 12.11 11.26
N GLN A 172 -6.66 13.26 10.96
CA GLN A 172 -5.21 13.42 10.88
C GLN A 172 -4.80 14.68 11.62
N THR A 173 -3.77 14.60 12.44
CA THR A 173 -3.21 15.74 13.15
C THR A 173 -1.71 15.82 12.96
N PHE A 174 -1.22 17.06 12.83
CA PHE A 174 0.19 17.41 12.76
C PHE A 174 0.58 18.14 14.03
N PHE A 175 1.64 17.70 14.70
CA PHE A 175 2.13 18.30 15.94
C PHE A 175 3.58 17.90 16.21
N ASN A 176 4.40 18.82 16.71
CA ASN A 176 5.79 18.53 17.14
C ASN A 176 6.59 17.66 16.14
N ASN A 177 6.51 17.97 14.85
CA ASN A 177 7.11 17.18 13.77
C ASN A 177 6.64 15.71 13.73
N GLN A 178 5.46 15.44 14.26
CA GLN A 178 4.80 14.14 14.23
C GLN A 178 3.55 14.19 13.37
N ILE A 179 3.13 13.04 12.87
CA ILE A 179 1.90 12.91 12.09
C ILE A 179 1.12 11.72 12.66
N PHE A 180 -0.07 11.99 13.15
CA PHE A 180 -0.99 10.99 13.63
C PHE A 180 -2.20 10.90 12.72
N ALA A 181 -2.55 9.70 12.30
CA ALA A 181 -3.76 9.42 11.54
C ALA A 181 -4.53 8.26 12.18
N ILE A 182 -5.84 8.42 12.29
CA ILE A 182 -6.76 7.40 12.80
C ILE A 182 -7.93 7.24 11.83
N MET A 183 -8.20 6.00 11.43
CA MET A 183 -9.17 5.66 10.39
C MET A 183 -10.06 4.50 10.82
N PRO A 184 -11.34 4.46 10.43
CA PRO A 184 -12.25 3.39 10.83
C PRO A 184 -11.86 2.04 10.21
N ILE A 185 -12.10 0.94 10.94
CA ILE A 185 -12.08 -0.42 10.42
C ILE A 185 -13.39 -1.14 10.74
N ASN A 186 -13.91 -1.91 9.78
CA ASN A 186 -15.31 -2.39 9.81
C ASN A 186 -15.58 -3.56 10.74
N ASP A 187 -14.56 -4.29 11.17
CA ASP A 187 -14.78 -5.61 11.76
C ASP A 187 -15.31 -5.57 13.20
N ILE A 188 -15.07 -4.46 13.91
CA ILE A 188 -15.48 -4.31 15.32
C ILE A 188 -15.99 -2.87 15.59
N LYS A 189 -17.05 -2.76 16.36
CA LYS A 189 -17.62 -1.46 16.75
C LYS A 189 -16.58 -0.61 17.49
N ASN A 190 -16.44 0.66 17.07
CA ASN A 190 -15.52 1.65 17.66
C ASN A 190 -14.04 1.28 17.55
N THR A 191 -13.69 0.41 16.59
CA THR A 191 -12.29 0.05 16.33
C THR A 191 -11.77 0.83 15.13
N PHE A 192 -10.54 1.27 15.25
CA PHE A 192 -9.82 2.10 14.28
C PHE A 192 -8.43 1.54 14.05
N THR A 193 -7.86 1.83 12.90
CA THR A 193 -6.43 1.68 12.64
C THR A 193 -5.74 3.02 12.83
N VAL A 194 -4.57 2.97 13.42
CA VAL A 194 -3.73 4.14 13.66
C VAL A 194 -2.44 4.02 12.88
N VAL A 195 -1.98 5.13 12.33
CA VAL A 195 -0.62 5.31 11.83
C VAL A 195 -0.05 6.57 12.48
N TRP A 196 1.03 6.41 13.23
CA TRP A 196 1.69 7.51 13.94
C TRP A 196 3.15 7.58 13.57
N SER A 197 3.54 8.63 12.85
CA SER A 197 4.93 8.92 12.46
C SER A 197 5.59 9.79 13.53
N ILE A 198 6.71 9.32 14.06
CA ILE A 198 7.42 9.90 15.20
C ILE A 198 8.91 10.05 14.81
N PRO A 199 9.57 11.20 15.11
CA PRO A 199 11.01 11.36 14.92
C PRO A 199 11.83 10.25 15.61
N LYS A 200 12.88 9.73 14.94
CA LYS A 200 13.66 8.57 15.41
C LYS A 200 14.24 8.72 16.82
N ASP A 201 14.58 9.95 17.24
CA ASP A 201 15.21 10.23 18.53
C ASP A 201 14.40 9.73 19.74
N PHE A 202 13.09 9.66 19.62
CA PHE A 202 12.19 9.21 20.69
C PHE A 202 11.13 8.19 20.24
N ALA A 203 11.28 7.66 19.05
CA ALA A 203 10.35 6.71 18.44
C ALA A 203 10.48 5.31 19.08
N THR A 204 9.81 5.08 20.20
CA THR A 204 9.72 3.78 20.89
C THR A 204 8.27 3.36 21.10
N GLU A 205 8.05 2.06 21.29
CA GLU A 205 6.71 1.55 21.65
C GLU A 205 6.23 2.12 22.99
N GLU A 206 7.15 2.30 23.95
CA GLU A 206 6.86 2.91 25.25
C GLU A 206 6.35 4.35 25.06
N TYR A 207 7.05 5.15 24.22
CA TYR A 207 6.60 6.50 23.88
C TYR A 207 5.17 6.52 23.33
N VAL A 208 4.83 5.59 22.42
CA VAL A 208 3.49 5.47 21.85
C VAL A 208 2.47 5.19 22.95
N ARG A 209 2.75 4.26 23.87
CA ARG A 209 1.84 3.89 24.95
C ARG A 209 1.63 5.01 25.97
N ASP A 210 2.70 5.74 26.30
CA ASP A 210 2.66 6.80 27.30
C ASP A 210 1.97 8.08 26.78
N ASN A 211 1.95 8.28 25.46
CA ASN A 211 1.45 9.51 24.86
C ASN A 211 0.12 9.35 24.10
N ILE A 212 -0.48 8.17 24.07
CA ILE A 212 -1.75 7.93 23.34
C ILE A 212 -2.91 8.79 23.86
N ASP A 213 -2.93 9.06 25.15
CA ASP A 213 -3.97 9.87 25.81
C ASP A 213 -3.93 11.35 25.36
N LEU A 214 -2.75 11.87 25.04
CA LEU A 214 -2.60 13.23 24.48
C LEU A 214 -3.32 13.37 23.14
N LEU A 215 -3.25 12.33 22.32
CA LEU A 215 -3.94 12.29 21.03
C LEU A 215 -5.45 12.16 21.20
N GLY A 216 -5.87 11.41 22.21
CA GLY A 216 -7.28 11.32 22.61
C GLY A 216 -7.82 12.69 23.00
N GLN A 217 -7.09 13.46 23.79
CA GLN A 217 -7.48 14.81 24.20
C GLN A 217 -7.62 15.76 22.98
N GLN A 218 -6.70 15.69 22.01
CA GLN A 218 -6.78 16.51 20.79
C GLN A 218 -8.03 16.21 19.95
N LEU A 219 -8.50 14.96 19.96
CA LEU A 219 -9.67 14.51 19.21
C LEU A 219 -10.96 14.48 20.06
N ASP A 220 -10.92 14.98 21.29
CA ASP A 220 -12.02 14.94 22.29
C ASP A 220 -12.62 13.53 22.44
N THR A 221 -11.77 12.52 22.53
CA THR A 221 -12.16 11.11 22.70
C THR A 221 -11.18 10.36 23.58
N ASP A 222 -11.61 9.25 24.15
CA ASP A 222 -10.71 8.29 24.77
C ASP A 222 -10.17 7.37 23.68
N ILE A 223 -8.84 7.18 23.61
CA ILE A 223 -8.18 6.25 22.70
C ILE A 223 -7.47 5.18 23.52
N ALA A 224 -7.76 3.91 23.27
CA ALA A 224 -7.08 2.80 23.90
C ALA A 224 -6.47 1.87 22.83
N ILE A 225 -5.17 1.58 22.98
CA ILE A 225 -4.45 0.66 22.08
C ILE A 225 -4.99 -0.75 22.23
N SER A 226 -5.22 -1.43 21.11
CA SER A 226 -5.71 -2.79 21.04
C SER A 226 -4.74 -3.67 20.23
N GLY A 227 -4.18 -4.69 20.87
CA GLY A 227 -3.30 -5.65 20.22
C GLY A 227 -1.85 -5.19 20.08
N GLU A 228 -1.21 -5.66 19.03
CA GLU A 228 0.20 -5.47 18.72
C GLU A 228 0.47 -4.11 18.08
N ILE A 229 1.63 -3.53 18.37
CA ILE A 229 2.15 -2.33 17.70
C ILE A 229 3.26 -2.77 16.74
N LEU A 230 3.14 -2.39 15.48
CA LEU A 230 4.18 -2.59 14.49
C LEU A 230 4.91 -1.28 14.22
N ALA A 231 6.22 -1.36 14.01
CA ALA A 231 7.07 -0.22 13.70
C ALA A 231 7.83 -0.43 12.39
N PHE A 232 7.98 0.63 11.60
CA PHE A 232 8.79 0.63 10.38
C PHE A 232 9.40 1.99 10.10
N GLU A 233 10.64 1.99 9.62
CA GLU A 233 11.34 3.20 9.23
C GLU A 233 10.67 3.87 8.01
N LEU A 234 10.64 5.19 8.01
CA LEU A 234 10.08 5.97 6.93
C LEU A 234 11.17 6.51 6.01
N SER A 235 11.10 6.08 4.77
CA SER A 235 11.94 6.60 3.70
C SER A 235 11.12 6.75 2.43
N SER A 236 11.54 7.64 1.55
CA SER A 236 11.07 7.65 0.17
C SER A 236 12.17 7.25 -0.78
N SER A 237 11.77 6.69 -1.90
CA SER A 237 12.67 6.33 -2.97
C SER A 237 11.94 6.43 -4.30
N ARG A 238 12.62 6.96 -5.31
CA ARG A 238 12.10 7.02 -6.67
C ARG A 238 13.19 6.66 -7.65
N ALA A 239 12.90 5.72 -8.57
CA ALA A 239 13.80 5.44 -9.68
C ALA A 239 13.86 6.66 -10.62
N LYS A 240 15.04 6.93 -11.21
CA LYS A 240 15.21 7.99 -12.22
C LYS A 240 14.50 7.63 -13.51
N GLU A 241 14.52 6.34 -13.88
CA GLU A 241 13.83 5.76 -15.02
C GLU A 241 13.03 4.55 -14.55
N TYR A 242 11.78 4.41 -14.99
CA TYR A 242 10.93 3.28 -14.61
C TYR A 242 11.01 2.12 -15.59
N CYS A 243 11.45 2.37 -16.83
CA CYS A 243 11.53 1.37 -17.86
C CYS A 243 12.84 1.51 -18.63
N ILE A 244 13.52 0.39 -18.81
CA ILE A 244 14.66 0.21 -19.71
C ILE A 244 14.39 -1.01 -20.61
N PRO A 245 15.14 -1.25 -21.69
CA PRO A 245 14.90 -2.39 -22.58
C PRO A 245 14.78 -3.72 -21.82
N GLY A 246 13.60 -4.36 -21.89
CA GLY A 246 13.28 -5.63 -21.24
C GLY A 246 13.05 -5.60 -19.74
N LYS A 247 13.03 -4.44 -19.09
CA LYS A 247 12.80 -4.29 -17.64
C LYS A 247 11.94 -3.08 -17.32
N CYS A 248 10.97 -3.25 -16.39
CA CYS A 248 10.16 -2.16 -15.86
C CYS A 248 10.06 -2.27 -14.33
N LEU A 249 9.96 -1.13 -13.67
CA LEU A 249 9.63 -1.00 -12.25
C LEU A 249 8.19 -0.51 -12.10
N ILE A 250 7.46 -1.05 -11.12
CA ILE A 250 6.12 -0.59 -10.73
C ILE A 250 6.02 -0.56 -9.20
N ALA A 251 5.05 0.18 -8.68
CA ALA A 251 4.74 0.26 -7.25
C ALA A 251 5.99 0.57 -6.41
N ASP A 252 6.17 -0.12 -5.27
CA ASP A 252 7.28 0.13 -4.34
C ASP A 252 8.67 -0.05 -4.96
N SER A 253 8.80 -0.82 -6.05
CA SER A 253 10.04 -0.89 -6.83
C SER A 253 10.35 0.39 -7.59
N ALA A 254 9.34 1.07 -8.12
CA ALA A 254 9.49 2.31 -8.88
C ALA A 254 9.59 3.53 -7.96
N HIS A 255 8.72 3.56 -6.97
CA HIS A 255 8.56 4.70 -6.04
C HIS A 255 7.97 4.25 -4.71
N SER A 256 8.52 4.71 -3.62
CA SER A 256 7.95 4.60 -2.29
C SER A 256 7.86 5.99 -1.68
N PHE A 257 6.79 6.27 -0.96
CA PHE A 257 6.51 7.57 -0.37
C PHE A 257 6.22 7.44 1.12
N HIS A 258 6.29 8.56 1.82
CA HIS A 258 5.78 8.65 3.17
C HIS A 258 4.32 8.14 3.20
N PRO A 259 3.91 7.33 4.21
CA PRO A 259 2.57 6.72 4.28
C PRO A 259 1.43 7.73 4.49
N LEU A 260 1.68 9.02 4.34
CA LEU A 260 0.66 10.07 4.32
C LEU A 260 -0.46 9.70 3.36
N ALA A 261 -1.66 9.61 3.89
CA ALA A 261 -2.89 9.30 3.16
C ALA A 261 -2.90 7.95 2.39
N GLY A 262 -2.01 7.00 2.70
CA GLY A 262 -2.06 5.65 2.14
C GLY A 262 -1.88 5.58 0.62
N GLN A 263 -1.09 6.47 0.01
CA GLN A 263 -1.00 6.59 -1.46
C GLN A 263 -0.18 5.50 -2.15
N GLY A 264 0.69 4.76 -1.45
CA GLY A 264 1.63 3.81 -2.08
C GLY A 264 0.95 2.79 -3.00
N LEU A 265 0.00 2.01 -2.48
CA LEU A 265 -0.70 1.01 -3.30
C LEU A 265 -1.57 1.65 -4.39
N ASN A 266 -2.16 2.82 -4.14
CA ASN A 266 -2.99 3.50 -5.15
C ASN A 266 -2.17 3.89 -6.38
N LEU A 267 -0.96 4.39 -6.20
CA LEU A 267 -0.02 4.68 -7.28
C LEU A 267 0.45 3.38 -7.97
N GLY A 268 0.75 2.34 -7.20
CA GLY A 268 1.11 1.04 -7.76
C GLY A 268 0.00 0.43 -8.63
N ILE A 269 -1.27 0.62 -8.27
CA ILE A 269 -2.41 0.20 -9.10
C ILE A 269 -2.48 1.02 -10.40
N ALA A 270 -2.21 2.32 -10.33
CA ALA A 270 -2.15 3.15 -11.53
C ALA A 270 -1.00 2.74 -12.47
N ASP A 271 0.18 2.40 -11.92
CA ASP A 271 1.29 1.85 -12.72
C ASP A 271 0.89 0.56 -13.44
N ILE A 272 0.18 -0.34 -12.73
CA ILE A 272 -0.31 -1.61 -13.29
C ILE A 272 -1.24 -1.37 -14.47
N ASP A 273 -2.21 -0.48 -14.32
CA ASP A 273 -3.19 -0.16 -15.36
C ASP A 273 -2.50 0.38 -16.61
N VAL A 274 -1.61 1.35 -16.44
CA VAL A 274 -0.82 1.94 -17.54
C VAL A 274 0.07 0.91 -18.22
N LEU A 275 0.82 0.10 -17.46
CA LEU A 275 1.78 -0.85 -18.04
C LEU A 275 1.06 -1.96 -18.81
N VAL A 276 -0.05 -2.48 -18.30
CA VAL A 276 -0.85 -3.49 -19.00
C VAL A 276 -1.48 -2.91 -20.28
N ASP A 277 -1.91 -1.66 -20.27
CA ASP A 277 -2.38 -1.00 -21.48
C ASP A 277 -1.28 -0.85 -22.53
N GLU A 278 -0.04 -0.55 -22.15
CA GLU A 278 1.09 -0.54 -23.09
C GLU A 278 1.39 -1.94 -23.65
N PHE A 279 1.29 -3.00 -22.86
CA PHE A 279 1.42 -4.37 -23.36
C PHE A 279 0.34 -4.72 -24.38
N LYS A 280 -0.91 -4.33 -24.15
CA LYS A 280 -2.01 -4.50 -25.11
C LYS A 280 -1.73 -3.79 -26.45
N LYS A 281 -1.26 -2.54 -26.36
CA LYS A 281 -0.86 -1.75 -27.55
C LYS A 281 0.31 -2.39 -28.29
N ALA A 282 1.32 -2.92 -27.58
CA ALA A 282 2.45 -3.60 -28.18
C ALA A 282 1.98 -4.90 -28.89
N LYS A 283 1.17 -5.70 -28.23
CA LYS A 283 0.60 -6.95 -28.77
C LYS A 283 -0.24 -6.70 -30.03
N SER A 284 -1.07 -5.64 -30.04
CA SER A 284 -1.88 -5.25 -31.23
C SER A 284 -1.02 -4.85 -32.44
N LYS A 285 0.24 -4.43 -32.20
CA LYS A 285 1.22 -4.10 -33.25
C LYS A 285 2.17 -5.24 -33.59
N GLY A 286 1.91 -6.46 -33.09
CA GLY A 286 2.73 -7.65 -33.35
C GLY A 286 4.11 -7.62 -32.68
N ARG A 287 4.23 -6.90 -31.58
CA ARG A 287 5.48 -6.77 -30.80
C ARG A 287 5.43 -7.53 -29.50
#